data_fad73688b6b89af9be2905890100ebaa
#
_entry.id   fad73688b6b89af9be2905890100ebaa
#
_cell.length_a   1.000
_cell.length_b   1.000
_cell.length_c   1.000
_cell.angle_alpha   90.00
_cell.angle_beta   90.00
_cell.angle_gamma   90.00
#
_symmetry.space_group_name_H-M   'P 1'
#
loop_
_entity.id
_entity.type
_entity.pdbx_description
1 polymer ?
#
loop_
_entity_poly.entity_id
_entity_poly.type
_entity_poly.pdbx_seq_one_letter_code
_entity_poly.pdbx_strand_id
1 'polypeptide(L)'
;MAEQDWKSTLITKLPDIFHIVLTILGIALVVLGIAKGVGYRSWLPVTDLSSRLALGVFGILVIALGLYLKGSGSESALPKASDYDVKILSPRSGDKVRDPHVRRTIKKAIPRDYSLWVFRVYSDAGIWPLRECRINPTGDEWEANSCDIGGVTGDRRAFSVNLVGPDGLALIEYMYEAMERHNQVRAELEKNGLGTNAPYSPTLRKKTRDMLECSRVDVERS
;
A
#
# COMPACT_ATOMS: atom_id res chain seq x y z
N MET A 1 16.06 -5.36 16.94
CA MET A 1 15.11 -5.30 15.83
C MET A 1 14.09 -4.16 15.92
N ALA A 2 13.66 -3.71 17.10
CA ALA A 2 12.67 -2.61 17.24
C ALA A 2 13.19 -1.19 16.92
N GLU A 3 14.49 -0.97 16.90
CA GLU A 3 15.08 0.37 16.75
C GLU A 3 15.15 0.88 15.29
N GLN A 4 15.01 -0.02 14.32
CA GLN A 4 15.08 0.34 12.89
C GLN A 4 13.72 0.76 12.32
N ASP A 5 12.63 0.32 12.93
CA ASP A 5 11.26 0.49 12.40
C ASP A 5 10.69 1.90 12.60
N TRP A 6 11.00 2.56 13.73
CA TRP A 6 10.50 3.92 13.99
C TRP A 6 11.16 4.98 13.08
N LYS A 7 12.42 4.75 12.66
CA LYS A 7 13.13 5.68 11.76
C LYS A 7 12.54 5.67 10.35
N SER A 8 12.17 4.51 9.83
CA SER A 8 11.53 4.39 8.52
C SER A 8 10.14 5.03 8.53
N THR A 9 9.36 4.80 9.58
CA THR A 9 8.02 5.40 9.77
C THR A 9 8.07 6.92 9.92
N LEU A 10 9.09 7.46 10.60
CA LEU A 10 9.29 8.89 10.71
C LEU A 10 9.66 9.53 9.37
N ILE A 11 10.56 8.91 8.62
CA ILE A 11 11.03 9.45 7.33
C ILE A 11 9.88 9.50 6.31
N THR A 12 9.00 8.51 6.28
CA THR A 12 7.85 8.48 5.35
C THR A 12 6.73 9.45 5.74
N LYS A 13 6.53 9.72 7.04
CA LYS A 13 5.51 10.66 7.53
C LYS A 13 6.01 12.10 7.73
N LEU A 14 7.32 12.32 7.70
CA LEU A 14 7.91 13.65 7.88
C LEU A 14 7.39 14.69 6.90
N PRO A 15 7.21 14.41 5.59
CA PRO A 15 6.67 15.37 4.65
C PRO A 15 5.24 15.80 5.01
N ASP A 16 4.40 14.86 5.44
CA ASP A 16 3.00 15.14 5.79
C ASP A 16 2.85 15.96 7.06
N ILE A 17 3.72 15.74 8.03
CA ILE A 17 3.74 16.50 9.28
C ILE A 17 4.31 17.90 9.03
N PHE A 18 5.34 18.01 8.20
CA PHE A 18 6.06 19.25 7.96
C PHE A 18 5.18 20.32 7.29
N HIS A 19 4.37 19.98 6.28
CA HIS A 19 3.47 20.94 5.67
C HIS A 19 2.34 21.39 6.60
N ILE A 20 1.85 20.51 7.50
CA ILE A 20 0.84 20.86 8.50
C ILE A 20 1.43 21.88 9.50
N VAL A 21 2.65 21.62 9.99
CA VAL A 21 3.34 22.53 10.92
C VAL A 21 3.58 23.89 10.27
N LEU A 22 4.04 23.93 9.02
CA LEU A 22 4.23 25.18 8.28
C LEU A 22 2.92 25.94 8.10
N THR A 23 1.83 25.27 7.78
CA THR A 23 0.53 25.90 7.59
C THR A 23 0.02 26.51 8.91
N ILE A 24 0.11 25.77 10.02
CA ILE A 24 -0.29 26.27 11.35
C ILE A 24 0.58 27.47 11.76
N LEU A 25 1.89 27.40 11.55
CA LEU A 25 2.80 28.49 11.84
C LEU A 25 2.47 29.74 11.02
N GLY A 26 2.19 29.58 9.74
CA GLY A 26 1.79 30.66 8.86
C GLY A 26 0.49 31.33 9.31
N ILE A 27 -0.53 30.55 9.69
CA ILE A 27 -1.79 31.07 10.24
C ILE A 27 -1.52 31.85 11.53
N ALA A 28 -0.71 31.34 12.45
CA ALA A 28 -0.36 32.03 13.67
C ALA A 28 0.32 33.38 13.42
N LEU A 29 1.23 33.44 12.44
CA LEU A 29 1.89 34.69 12.05
C LEU A 29 0.93 35.72 11.44
N VAL A 30 -0.03 35.26 10.61
CA VAL A 30 -1.07 36.14 10.06
C VAL A 30 -1.95 36.71 11.16
N VAL A 31 -2.39 35.86 12.09
CA VAL A 31 -3.21 36.29 13.23
C VAL A 31 -2.46 37.29 14.10
N LEU A 32 -1.18 37.07 14.38
CA LEU A 32 -0.32 38.03 15.11
C LEU A 32 -0.17 39.35 14.38
N GLY A 33 -0.07 39.34 13.05
CA GLY A 33 -0.01 40.54 12.21
C GLY A 33 -1.30 41.38 12.25
N ILE A 34 -2.47 40.71 12.32
CA ILE A 34 -3.79 41.36 12.30
C ILE A 34 -4.25 41.81 13.69
N ALA A 35 -3.86 41.11 14.75
CA ALA A 35 -4.33 41.34 16.09
C ALA A 35 -3.94 42.72 16.60
N LYS A 36 -4.88 43.68 16.57
CA LYS A 36 -4.78 44.98 17.20
C LYS A 36 -5.05 44.83 18.69
N GLY A 37 -4.01 44.91 19.52
CA GLY A 37 -4.22 45.26 20.93
C GLY A 37 -4.66 44.14 21.87
N VAL A 38 -4.33 42.89 21.59
CA VAL A 38 -4.30 41.90 22.68
C VAL A 38 -3.08 42.22 23.51
N GLY A 39 -3.29 42.70 24.73
CA GLY A 39 -2.29 43.23 25.65
C GLY A 39 -1.23 42.20 26.11
N TYR A 40 -0.52 41.62 25.16
CA TYR A 40 0.73 40.90 25.41
C TYR A 40 1.84 41.93 25.62
N ARG A 41 1.88 42.40 26.84
CA ARG A 41 2.89 43.30 27.37
C ARG A 41 4.26 42.64 27.20
N SER A 42 5.13 43.27 26.43
CA SER A 42 6.59 43.27 26.55
C SER A 42 7.46 42.21 25.84
N TRP A 43 6.96 41.26 25.07
CA TRP A 43 7.86 40.27 24.47
C TRP A 43 8.13 40.41 22.95
N LEU A 44 7.25 41.10 22.21
CA LEU A 44 7.47 41.40 20.80
C LEU A 44 7.26 42.90 20.57
N PRO A 45 8.29 43.69 20.24
CA PRO A 45 8.14 45.09 19.90
C PRO A 45 7.57 45.31 18.50
N VAL A 46 6.44 44.69 18.19
CA VAL A 46 5.72 44.89 16.92
C VAL A 46 4.70 45.99 17.13
N THR A 47 5.17 47.20 17.30
CA THR A 47 4.33 48.37 17.61
C THR A 47 3.97 49.16 16.35
N ASP A 48 4.74 49.08 15.28
CA ASP A 48 4.55 49.83 14.08
C ASP A 48 3.81 49.07 12.97
N LEU A 49 3.13 49.78 12.10
CA LEU A 49 2.30 49.21 11.01
C LEU A 49 3.15 48.41 10.04
N SER A 50 4.40 48.80 9.77
CA SER A 50 5.30 48.15 8.81
C SER A 50 5.70 46.73 9.31
N SER A 51 6.04 46.59 10.57
CA SER A 51 6.36 45.27 11.14
C SER A 51 5.19 44.31 11.15
N ARG A 52 3.97 44.82 11.33
CA ARG A 52 2.73 44.02 11.29
C ARG A 52 2.41 43.55 9.89
N LEU A 53 2.55 44.44 8.89
CA LEU A 53 2.38 44.06 7.49
C LEU A 53 3.43 43.03 7.05
N ALA A 54 4.69 43.21 7.49
CA ALA A 54 5.76 42.26 7.21
C ALA A 54 5.46 40.86 7.78
N LEU A 55 4.97 40.79 9.03
CA LEU A 55 4.55 39.51 9.65
C LEU A 55 3.39 38.88 8.91
N GLY A 56 2.38 39.65 8.52
CA GLY A 56 1.24 39.15 7.76
C GLY A 56 1.66 38.59 6.39
N VAL A 57 2.48 39.33 5.65
CA VAL A 57 3.01 38.88 4.34
C VAL A 57 3.87 37.64 4.49
N PHE A 58 4.74 37.60 5.48
CA PHE A 58 5.57 36.42 5.76
C PHE A 58 4.71 35.20 6.13
N GLY A 59 3.68 35.38 6.94
CA GLY A 59 2.73 34.33 7.27
C GLY A 59 2.03 33.74 6.05
N ILE A 60 1.59 34.62 5.12
CA ILE A 60 0.98 34.18 3.83
C ILE A 60 1.98 33.39 2.99
N LEU A 61 3.25 33.82 2.91
CA LEU A 61 4.29 33.11 2.18
C LEU A 61 4.56 31.73 2.79
N VAL A 62 4.57 31.60 4.10
CA VAL A 62 4.74 30.31 4.78
C VAL A 62 3.56 29.37 4.51
N ILE A 63 2.31 29.90 4.51
CA ILE A 63 1.14 29.12 4.13
C ILE A 63 1.25 28.65 2.67
N ALA A 64 1.58 29.57 1.75
CA ALA A 64 1.73 29.24 0.34
C ALA A 64 2.81 28.18 0.10
N LEU A 65 3.93 28.27 0.84
CA LEU A 65 4.98 27.24 0.80
C LEU A 65 4.48 25.89 1.33
N GLY A 66 3.75 25.87 2.44
CA GLY A 66 3.15 24.65 2.99
C GLY A 66 2.18 23.98 2.01
N LEU A 67 1.34 24.77 1.34
CA LEU A 67 0.41 24.28 0.31
C LEU A 67 1.15 23.82 -0.96
N TYR A 68 2.19 24.55 -1.36
CA TYR A 68 3.05 24.15 -2.49
C TYR A 68 3.74 22.81 -2.24
N LEU A 69 4.32 22.61 -1.05
CA LEU A 69 4.95 21.35 -0.67
C LEU A 69 3.94 20.20 -0.61
N LYS A 70 2.70 20.45 -0.15
CA LYS A 70 1.62 19.47 -0.23
C LYS A 70 1.22 19.14 -1.66
N GLY A 71 1.14 20.15 -2.53
CA GLY A 71 0.81 19.96 -3.95
C GLY A 71 1.94 19.33 -4.76
N SER A 72 3.20 19.51 -4.33
CA SER A 72 4.39 18.90 -4.95
C SER A 72 4.59 17.45 -4.57
N GLY A 73 3.99 16.98 -3.47
CA GLY A 73 3.75 15.58 -3.23
C GLY A 73 2.72 15.12 -4.25
N SER A 74 3.13 15.04 -5.51
CA SER A 74 2.34 14.50 -6.61
C SER A 74 1.78 13.17 -6.12
N GLU A 75 0.49 13.12 -5.83
CA GLU A 75 -0.25 11.86 -5.85
C GLU A 75 -0.04 11.34 -7.28
N SER A 76 1.01 10.54 -7.46
CA SER A 76 1.31 9.92 -8.75
C SER A 76 0.03 9.24 -9.15
N ALA A 77 -0.61 9.73 -10.22
CA ALA A 77 -1.88 9.20 -10.67
C ALA A 77 -1.73 7.68 -10.69
N LEU A 78 -2.55 6.99 -9.90
CA LEU A 78 -2.47 5.54 -9.77
C LEU A 78 -2.45 4.93 -11.17
N PRO A 79 -1.56 4.00 -11.47
CA PRO A 79 -1.51 3.36 -12.76
C PRO A 79 -2.86 2.68 -13.03
N LYS A 80 -3.30 2.67 -14.28
CA LYS A 80 -4.53 1.97 -14.65
C LYS A 80 -4.16 0.55 -15.07
N ALA A 81 -4.81 -0.46 -14.49
CA ALA A 81 -4.59 -1.87 -14.83
C ALA A 81 -4.70 -2.14 -16.33
N SER A 82 -5.63 -1.46 -17.01
CA SER A 82 -5.84 -1.58 -18.46
C SER A 82 -4.64 -1.19 -19.32
N ASP A 83 -3.75 -0.31 -18.81
CA ASP A 83 -2.62 0.20 -19.57
C ASP A 83 -1.53 -0.87 -19.81
N TYR A 84 -1.54 -1.93 -19.00
CA TYR A 84 -0.53 -2.99 -19.03
C TYR A 84 -0.95 -4.20 -19.87
N ASP A 85 -2.22 -4.30 -20.28
CA ASP A 85 -2.80 -5.42 -21.05
C ASP A 85 -2.33 -6.80 -20.55
N VAL A 86 -2.35 -6.96 -19.23
CA VAL A 86 -1.94 -8.20 -18.57
C VAL A 86 -3.03 -9.26 -18.77
N LYS A 87 -2.73 -10.38 -19.47
CA LYS A 87 -3.71 -11.46 -19.76
C LYS A 87 -3.21 -12.81 -19.26
N ILE A 88 -4.00 -13.68 -18.62
CA ILE A 88 -3.68 -15.07 -18.27
C ILE A 88 -3.79 -15.96 -19.49
N LEU A 89 -2.70 -16.64 -19.89
CA LEU A 89 -2.71 -17.61 -20.96
C LEU A 89 -2.87 -19.03 -20.43
N SER A 90 -2.37 -19.29 -19.22
CA SER A 90 -2.48 -20.57 -18.52
C SER A 90 -2.57 -20.31 -17.01
N PRO A 91 -3.45 -20.99 -16.27
CA PRO A 91 -4.52 -21.85 -16.78
C PRO A 91 -5.62 -21.08 -17.52
N ARG A 92 -6.46 -21.79 -18.28
CA ARG A 92 -7.66 -21.24 -18.92
C ARG A 92 -8.86 -21.34 -17.98
N SER A 93 -9.89 -20.55 -18.24
CA SER A 93 -11.12 -20.63 -17.47
C SER A 93 -11.77 -22.01 -17.58
N GLY A 94 -12.09 -22.59 -16.42
CA GLY A 94 -12.66 -23.93 -16.32
C GLY A 94 -11.63 -25.06 -16.25
N ASP A 95 -10.34 -24.78 -16.37
CA ASP A 95 -9.31 -25.80 -16.24
C ASP A 95 -9.33 -26.42 -14.82
N LYS A 96 -9.09 -27.75 -14.78
CA LYS A 96 -8.86 -28.48 -13.53
C LYS A 96 -7.38 -28.46 -13.20
N VAL A 97 -7.04 -27.80 -12.09
CA VAL A 97 -5.65 -27.60 -11.71
C VAL A 97 -5.45 -27.78 -10.19
N ARG A 98 -4.24 -28.16 -9.81
CA ARG A 98 -3.85 -28.24 -8.40
C ARG A 98 -2.82 -27.17 -8.05
N ASP A 99 -1.74 -27.14 -8.76
CA ASP A 99 -0.60 -26.25 -8.56
C ASP A 99 -0.09 -25.76 -9.92
N PRO A 100 -0.87 -24.94 -10.63
CA PRO A 100 -0.53 -24.53 -11.96
C PRO A 100 0.65 -23.57 -12.00
N HIS A 101 1.35 -23.62 -13.10
CA HIS A 101 2.26 -22.59 -13.53
C HIS A 101 1.47 -21.52 -14.28
N VAL A 102 1.41 -20.32 -13.72
CA VAL A 102 0.69 -19.20 -14.34
C VAL A 102 1.66 -18.41 -15.21
N ARG A 103 1.33 -18.29 -16.51
CA ARG A 103 2.17 -17.59 -17.51
C ARG A 103 1.43 -16.45 -18.16
N ARG A 104 2.20 -15.44 -18.64
CA ARG A 104 1.61 -14.26 -19.26
C ARG A 104 2.49 -13.39 -20.11
N THR A 105 1.75 -12.55 -20.87
CA THR A 105 2.33 -11.40 -21.56
C THR A 105 1.97 -10.10 -20.84
N ILE A 106 2.84 -9.12 -20.96
CA ILE A 106 2.66 -7.75 -20.49
C ILE A 106 3.15 -6.81 -21.59
N LYS A 107 2.36 -5.79 -21.92
CA LYS A 107 2.71 -4.88 -23.02
C LYS A 107 3.51 -3.65 -22.59
N LYS A 108 3.47 -3.30 -21.31
CA LYS A 108 4.09 -2.10 -20.80
C LYS A 108 4.92 -2.41 -19.56
N ALA A 109 6.09 -1.83 -19.47
CA ALA A 109 6.94 -1.96 -18.29
C ALA A 109 6.20 -1.52 -17.02
N ILE A 110 6.35 -2.30 -15.95
CA ILE A 110 5.76 -2.00 -14.64
C ILE A 110 6.52 -0.83 -14.00
N PRO A 111 5.83 0.13 -13.34
CA PRO A 111 6.49 1.16 -12.56
C PRO A 111 7.42 0.57 -11.50
N ARG A 112 8.51 1.25 -11.20
CA ARG A 112 9.56 0.73 -10.28
C ARG A 112 9.06 0.36 -8.90
N ASP A 113 8.02 1.08 -8.43
CA ASP A 113 7.45 0.89 -7.09
C ASP A 113 6.29 -0.11 -7.07
N TYR A 114 6.06 -0.81 -8.20
CA TYR A 114 5.00 -1.79 -8.34
C TYR A 114 5.57 -3.16 -8.71
N SER A 115 4.87 -4.22 -8.28
CA SER A 115 5.14 -5.58 -8.71
C SER A 115 3.85 -6.31 -9.10
N LEU A 116 3.98 -7.38 -9.87
CA LEU A 116 2.86 -8.24 -10.23
C LEU A 116 2.76 -9.38 -9.24
N TRP A 117 1.54 -9.64 -8.76
CA TRP A 117 1.25 -10.71 -7.83
C TRP A 117 0.08 -11.57 -8.30
N VAL A 118 0.21 -12.89 -8.14
CA VAL A 118 -0.90 -13.82 -8.27
C VAL A 118 -1.60 -13.96 -6.93
N PHE A 119 -2.91 -13.82 -6.94
CA PHE A 119 -3.79 -14.03 -5.80
C PHE A 119 -4.72 -15.20 -6.08
N ARG A 120 -4.99 -15.98 -5.05
CA ARG A 120 -6.12 -16.90 -4.99
C ARG A 120 -7.34 -16.13 -4.53
N VAL A 121 -8.43 -16.29 -5.26
CA VAL A 121 -9.73 -15.69 -4.92
C VAL A 121 -10.69 -16.79 -4.51
N TYR A 122 -11.27 -16.63 -3.34
CA TYR A 122 -12.24 -17.57 -2.78
C TYR A 122 -13.66 -17.20 -3.21
N SER A 123 -14.60 -18.17 -3.08
CA SER A 123 -16.01 -17.96 -3.43
C SER A 123 -16.69 -16.87 -2.59
N ASP A 124 -16.21 -16.62 -1.38
CA ASP A 124 -16.68 -15.57 -0.46
C ASP A 124 -16.01 -14.21 -0.67
N ALA A 125 -15.37 -14.01 -1.82
CA ALA A 125 -14.61 -12.83 -2.20
C ALA A 125 -13.37 -12.53 -1.33
N GLY A 126 -12.96 -13.46 -0.45
CA GLY A 126 -11.67 -13.40 0.21
C GLY A 126 -10.54 -13.60 -0.80
N ILE A 127 -9.45 -12.88 -0.64
CA ILE A 127 -8.26 -13.02 -1.49
C ILE A 127 -7.04 -13.39 -0.64
N TRP A 128 -6.17 -14.20 -1.23
CA TRP A 128 -4.92 -14.62 -0.62
C TRP A 128 -3.76 -14.39 -1.58
N PRO A 129 -2.73 -13.63 -1.22
CA PRO A 129 -1.53 -13.48 -2.04
C PRO A 129 -0.81 -14.82 -2.12
N LEU A 130 -0.58 -15.31 -3.32
CA LEU A 130 0.12 -16.57 -3.53
C LEU A 130 1.61 -16.36 -3.77
N ARG A 131 1.92 -15.53 -4.75
CA ARG A 131 3.29 -15.34 -5.19
C ARG A 131 3.49 -14.09 -6.01
N GLU A 132 4.65 -13.48 -5.85
CA GLU A 132 5.16 -12.48 -6.76
C GLU A 132 5.54 -13.12 -8.10
N CYS A 133 5.24 -12.43 -9.18
CA CYS A 133 5.55 -12.87 -10.52
C CYS A 133 6.97 -12.49 -10.92
N ARG A 134 7.67 -13.39 -11.57
CA ARG A 134 8.95 -13.09 -12.20
C ARG A 134 8.72 -12.55 -13.60
N ILE A 135 9.28 -11.40 -13.89
CA ILE A 135 9.24 -10.81 -15.23
C ILE A 135 10.51 -11.21 -15.95
N ASN A 136 10.39 -11.63 -17.20
CA ASN A 136 11.55 -11.97 -18.01
C ASN A 136 12.42 -10.73 -18.32
N PRO A 137 13.68 -10.91 -18.75
CA PRO A 137 14.59 -9.78 -19.04
C PRO A 137 14.10 -8.87 -20.17
N THR A 138 13.29 -9.37 -21.10
CA THR A 138 12.69 -8.58 -22.19
C THR A 138 11.51 -7.72 -21.71
N GLY A 139 10.95 -8.05 -20.53
CA GLY A 139 9.87 -7.28 -19.92
C GLY A 139 8.50 -7.48 -20.55
N ASP A 140 8.35 -8.45 -21.45
CA ASP A 140 7.11 -8.74 -22.20
C ASP A 140 6.37 -9.98 -21.70
N GLU A 141 7.04 -10.83 -20.93
CA GLU A 141 6.46 -12.02 -20.30
C GLU A 141 6.73 -12.05 -18.81
N TRP A 142 5.85 -12.72 -18.10
CA TRP A 142 6.04 -13.01 -16.68
C TRP A 142 5.46 -14.38 -16.32
N GLU A 143 5.94 -14.93 -15.23
CA GLU A 143 5.53 -16.22 -14.74
C GLU A 143 5.40 -16.23 -13.22
N ALA A 144 4.54 -17.10 -12.72
CA ALA A 144 4.45 -17.46 -11.30
C ALA A 144 4.32 -18.97 -11.20
N ASN A 145 5.29 -19.58 -10.53
CA ASN A 145 5.36 -21.01 -10.31
C ASN A 145 4.67 -21.40 -9.00
N SER A 146 4.17 -22.64 -8.94
CA SER A 146 3.64 -23.22 -7.69
C SER A 146 2.51 -22.36 -7.07
N CYS A 147 1.50 -22.07 -7.89
CA CYS A 147 0.31 -21.35 -7.46
C CYS A 147 -0.75 -22.32 -6.93
N ASP A 148 -0.52 -22.90 -5.73
CA ASP A 148 -1.51 -23.84 -5.15
C ASP A 148 -2.88 -23.20 -5.01
N ILE A 149 -3.89 -23.82 -5.61
CA ILE A 149 -5.27 -23.35 -5.57
C ILE A 149 -5.90 -23.58 -4.16
N GLY A 150 -5.35 -24.48 -3.34
CA GLY A 150 -5.88 -24.85 -2.04
C GLY A 150 -7.27 -25.52 -2.13
N GLY A 151 -7.82 -25.94 -0.99
CA GLY A 151 -9.14 -26.57 -0.92
C GLY A 151 -9.14 -28.07 -1.21
N VAL A 152 -10.31 -28.63 -1.53
CA VAL A 152 -10.51 -30.03 -1.88
C VAL A 152 -10.87 -30.17 -3.36
N THR A 153 -10.71 -31.37 -3.93
CA THR A 153 -11.08 -31.65 -5.32
C THR A 153 -12.51 -31.22 -5.60
N GLY A 154 -12.71 -30.51 -6.71
CA GLY A 154 -13.99 -29.92 -7.10
C GLY A 154 -14.25 -28.51 -6.60
N ASP A 155 -13.43 -27.98 -5.69
CA ASP A 155 -13.56 -26.60 -5.26
C ASP A 155 -13.32 -25.62 -6.41
N ARG A 156 -14.22 -24.67 -6.55
CA ARG A 156 -14.07 -23.57 -7.50
C ARG A 156 -13.37 -22.40 -6.86
N ARG A 157 -12.36 -21.91 -7.53
CA ARG A 157 -11.51 -20.79 -7.14
C ARG A 157 -11.24 -19.90 -8.35
N ALA A 158 -10.62 -18.76 -8.11
CA ALA A 158 -10.06 -17.99 -9.20
C ALA A 158 -8.61 -17.60 -8.89
N PHE A 159 -7.81 -17.46 -9.92
CA PHE A 159 -6.58 -16.70 -9.87
C PHE A 159 -6.84 -15.30 -10.39
N SER A 160 -6.42 -14.30 -9.64
CA SER A 160 -6.34 -12.94 -10.13
C SER A 160 -4.91 -12.46 -10.12
N VAL A 161 -4.55 -11.68 -11.13
CA VAL A 161 -3.26 -11.02 -11.18
C VAL A 161 -3.45 -9.55 -10.96
N ASN A 162 -2.71 -9.05 -10.02
CA ASN A 162 -2.83 -7.67 -9.59
C ASN A 162 -1.47 -6.98 -9.74
N LEU A 163 -1.51 -5.75 -10.21
CA LEU A 163 -0.43 -4.81 -10.05
C LEU A 163 -0.52 -4.26 -8.62
N VAL A 164 0.53 -4.43 -7.85
CA VAL A 164 0.57 -4.13 -6.41
C VAL A 164 1.58 -3.04 -6.16
N GLY A 165 1.13 -1.94 -5.62
CA GLY A 165 1.98 -0.81 -5.22
C GLY A 165 2.47 -0.92 -3.77
N PRO A 166 3.14 0.14 -3.27
CA PRO A 166 3.78 0.13 -1.96
C PRO A 166 2.85 -0.22 -0.78
N ASP A 167 1.63 0.32 -0.76
CA ASP A 167 0.67 0.04 0.33
C ASP A 167 0.20 -1.41 0.27
N GLY A 168 -0.02 -1.93 -0.94
CA GLY A 168 -0.39 -3.32 -1.16
C GLY A 168 0.73 -4.29 -0.77
N LEU A 169 1.97 -3.97 -1.08
CA LEU A 169 3.15 -4.76 -0.69
C LEU A 169 3.30 -4.80 0.83
N ALA A 170 3.17 -3.67 1.51
CA ALA A 170 3.21 -3.61 2.97
C ALA A 170 2.11 -4.45 3.62
N LEU A 171 0.90 -4.46 3.04
CA LEU A 171 -0.20 -5.29 3.51
C LEU A 171 0.09 -6.79 3.30
N ILE A 172 0.66 -7.19 2.16
CA ILE A 172 1.05 -8.57 1.89
C ILE A 172 2.12 -9.03 2.88
N GLU A 173 3.14 -8.22 3.11
CA GLU A 173 4.22 -8.50 4.06
C GLU A 173 3.66 -8.70 5.48
N TYR A 174 2.81 -7.78 5.94
CA TYR A 174 2.12 -7.92 7.21
C TYR A 174 1.33 -9.23 7.34
N MET A 175 0.64 -9.64 6.27
CA MET A 175 -0.10 -10.91 6.27
C MET A 175 0.82 -12.13 6.43
N TYR A 176 1.95 -12.16 5.72
CA TYR A 176 2.91 -13.25 5.83
C TYR A 176 3.55 -13.30 7.22
N GLU A 177 3.92 -12.16 7.79
CA GLU A 177 4.43 -12.10 9.16
C GLU A 177 3.39 -12.57 10.19
N ALA A 178 2.14 -12.15 10.04
CA ALA A 178 1.05 -12.57 10.94
C ALA A 178 0.82 -14.09 10.85
N MET A 179 0.89 -14.66 9.64
CA MET A 179 0.77 -16.10 9.43
C MET A 179 1.95 -16.86 10.07
N GLU A 180 3.16 -16.36 9.89
CA GLU A 180 4.36 -17.00 10.47
C GLU A 180 4.30 -17.01 12.00
N ARG A 181 3.95 -15.87 12.62
CA ARG A 181 3.74 -15.79 14.09
C ARG A 181 2.68 -16.75 14.56
N HIS A 182 1.56 -16.85 13.84
CA HIS A 182 0.50 -17.80 14.18
C HIS A 182 1.00 -19.25 14.10
N ASN A 183 1.74 -19.61 13.05
CA ASN A 183 2.29 -20.96 12.91
C ASN A 183 3.29 -21.29 14.01
N GLN A 184 4.10 -20.32 14.46
CA GLN A 184 5.00 -20.50 15.60
C GLN A 184 4.24 -20.78 16.89
N VAL A 185 3.22 -19.97 17.21
CA VAL A 185 2.36 -20.17 18.39
C VAL A 185 1.65 -21.53 18.33
N ARG A 186 1.13 -21.89 17.15
CA ARG A 186 0.50 -23.19 16.94
C ARG A 186 1.45 -24.35 17.21
N ALA A 187 2.67 -24.29 16.67
CA ALA A 187 3.68 -25.32 16.90
C ALA A 187 4.03 -25.49 18.39
N GLU A 188 4.08 -24.38 19.13
CA GLU A 188 4.29 -24.42 20.58
C GLU A 188 3.10 -25.05 21.32
N LEU A 189 1.86 -24.71 20.95
CA LEU A 189 0.66 -25.30 21.54
C LEU A 189 0.59 -26.80 21.27
N GLU A 190 0.87 -27.22 20.04
CA GLU A 190 0.91 -28.65 19.66
C GLU A 190 1.98 -29.40 20.46
N LYS A 191 3.17 -28.83 20.66
CA LYS A 191 4.25 -29.40 21.47
C LYS A 191 3.84 -29.62 22.95
N ASN A 192 2.98 -28.75 23.48
CA ASN A 192 2.48 -28.81 24.85
C ASN A 192 1.16 -29.63 24.99
N GLY A 193 0.75 -30.33 23.94
CA GLY A 193 -0.49 -31.14 23.96
C GLY A 193 -1.78 -30.30 23.90
N LEU A 194 -1.68 -29.02 23.63
CA LEU A 194 -2.81 -28.10 23.51
C LEU A 194 -3.14 -27.90 22.01
N GLY A 195 -3.40 -29.01 21.30
CA GLY A 195 -3.66 -28.93 19.85
C GLY A 195 -4.84 -28.01 19.51
N THR A 196 -4.62 -27.11 18.55
CA THR A 196 -5.67 -26.25 17.98
C THR A 196 -6.10 -26.83 16.63
N ASN A 197 -7.37 -27.21 16.51
CA ASN A 197 -7.94 -27.80 15.30
C ASN A 197 -8.25 -26.74 14.19
N ALA A 198 -7.99 -25.47 14.43
CA ALA A 198 -8.34 -24.42 13.49
C ALA A 198 -7.12 -23.97 12.66
N PRO A 199 -7.07 -24.31 11.37
CA PRO A 199 -6.08 -23.69 10.49
C PRO A 199 -6.37 -22.20 10.38
N TYR A 200 -5.41 -21.36 10.76
CA TYR A 200 -5.49 -19.94 10.51
C TYR A 200 -5.13 -19.68 9.04
N SER A 201 -6.10 -19.20 8.31
CA SER A 201 -5.90 -18.74 6.93
C SER A 201 -6.47 -17.33 6.81
N PRO A 202 -5.69 -16.30 7.16
CA PRO A 202 -6.16 -14.94 7.02
C PRO A 202 -6.40 -14.65 5.54
N THR A 203 -7.58 -14.16 5.20
CA THR A 203 -7.89 -13.69 3.84
C THR A 203 -8.12 -12.19 3.86
N LEU A 204 -7.61 -11.49 2.86
CA LEU A 204 -7.93 -10.08 2.67
C LEU A 204 -9.38 -9.97 2.19
N ARG A 205 -10.16 -9.15 2.87
CA ARG A 205 -11.52 -8.80 2.44
C ARG A 205 -11.58 -7.52 1.61
N LYS A 206 -10.52 -6.71 1.67
CA LYS A 206 -10.40 -5.45 0.91
C LYS A 206 -8.98 -5.32 0.39
N LYS A 207 -8.87 -4.78 -0.81
CA LYS A 207 -7.60 -4.39 -1.43
C LYS A 207 -7.26 -2.95 -1.03
N THR A 208 -5.99 -2.61 -1.00
CA THR A 208 -5.54 -1.22 -0.96
C THR A 208 -5.84 -0.53 -2.30
N ARG A 209 -5.79 0.79 -2.36
CA ARG A 209 -6.07 1.55 -3.59
C ARG A 209 -5.10 1.24 -4.73
N ASP A 210 -3.88 0.86 -4.38
CA ASP A 210 -2.80 0.55 -5.30
C ASP A 210 -2.67 -0.94 -5.64
N MET A 211 -3.64 -1.77 -5.20
CA MET A 211 -3.79 -3.17 -5.61
C MET A 211 -4.81 -3.28 -6.75
N LEU A 212 -4.33 -3.21 -7.99
CA LEU A 212 -5.16 -3.11 -9.19
C LEU A 212 -5.27 -4.47 -9.86
N GLU A 213 -6.49 -5.00 -9.95
CA GLU A 213 -6.74 -6.26 -10.66
C GLU A 213 -6.59 -6.06 -12.16
N CYS A 214 -5.61 -6.74 -12.75
CA CYS A 214 -5.34 -6.69 -14.17
C CYS A 214 -6.11 -7.77 -14.94
N SER A 215 -6.25 -8.95 -14.35
CA SER A 215 -6.89 -10.09 -15.01
C SER A 215 -7.26 -11.17 -14.01
N ARG A 216 -8.27 -11.97 -14.37
CA ARG A 216 -8.81 -13.05 -13.55
C ARG A 216 -9.16 -14.26 -14.41
N VAL A 217 -8.99 -15.45 -13.85
CA VAL A 217 -9.41 -16.72 -14.44
C VAL A 217 -10.00 -17.63 -13.38
N ASP A 218 -11.16 -18.21 -13.65
CA ASP A 218 -11.81 -19.18 -12.79
C ASP A 218 -11.31 -20.57 -13.09
N VAL A 219 -11.02 -21.37 -12.07
CA VAL A 219 -10.47 -22.71 -12.16
C VAL A 219 -11.13 -23.63 -11.14
N GLU A 220 -11.02 -24.95 -11.37
CA GLU A 220 -11.49 -25.99 -10.46
C GLU A 220 -10.30 -26.78 -9.93
N ARG A 221 -10.33 -27.15 -8.65
CA ARG A 221 -9.30 -28.01 -8.08
C ARG A 221 -9.43 -29.44 -8.61
N SER A 222 -8.35 -29.96 -9.19
CA SER A 222 -8.23 -31.36 -9.60
C SER A 222 -7.96 -32.31 -8.44
#